data_c8430441592dcc4dbc8a3db5f7f4b583
#
_entry.id   c8430441592dcc4dbc8a3db5f7f4b583
#
_cell.length_a   1.000
_cell.length_b   1.000
_cell.length_c   1.000
_cell.angle_alpha   90.00
_cell.angle_beta   90.00
_cell.angle_gamma   90.00
#
_symmetry.space_group_name_H-M   'P 1'
#
loop_
_entity.id
_entity.type
_entity.pdbx_description
1 polymer ?
#
loop_
_entity_poly.entity_id
_entity_poly.type
_entity_poly.pdbx_seq_one_letter_code
_entity_poly.pdbx_strand_id
1 'polypeptide(L)'
;MSKQILRSGTSIGANIAEAKFAESRDDMIHKLAISLKEASETKYWLVILFKGGFIGEREYISIAQDCEELIKLLISVIKRLK
;
A
#
# COMPACT_ATOMS: atom_id res chain seq x y z
N MET A 1 -9.27 12.23 7.41
CA MET A 1 -8.08 11.37 7.58
C MET A 1 -8.41 9.91 7.51
N SER A 2 -9.38 9.42 8.27
CA SER A 2 -9.79 8.01 8.18
C SER A 2 -10.26 7.62 6.78
N LYS A 3 -10.98 8.51 6.10
CA LYS A 3 -11.42 8.30 4.73
C LYS A 3 -10.25 8.16 3.76
N GLN A 4 -9.16 8.90 4.01
CA GLN A 4 -7.98 8.85 3.16
C GLN A 4 -7.27 7.51 3.27
N ILE A 5 -7.16 6.95 4.46
CA ILE A 5 -6.56 5.64 4.66
C ILE A 5 -7.43 4.55 4.05
N LEU A 6 -8.73 4.61 4.24
CA LEU A 6 -9.66 3.65 3.64
C LEU A 6 -9.56 3.68 2.11
N ARG A 7 -9.51 4.88 1.55
CA ARG A 7 -9.37 5.08 0.10
C ARG A 7 -8.06 4.49 -0.42
N SER A 8 -6.94 4.76 0.27
CA SER A 8 -5.63 4.21 -0.11
C SER A 8 -5.63 2.69 -0.06
N GLY A 9 -6.17 2.10 1.01
CA GLY A 9 -6.27 0.65 1.13
C GLY A 9 -7.10 0.02 0.03
N THR A 10 -8.22 0.64 -0.33
CA THR A 10 -9.08 0.18 -1.42
C THR A 10 -8.36 0.29 -2.77
N SER A 11 -7.65 1.39 -3.02
CA SER A 11 -6.85 1.58 -4.22
C SER A 11 -5.77 0.52 -4.37
N ILE A 12 -5.06 0.21 -3.29
CA ILE A 12 -4.02 -0.84 -3.29
C ILE A 12 -4.64 -2.17 -3.70
N GLY A 13 -5.74 -2.56 -3.07
CA GLY A 13 -6.43 -3.81 -3.38
C GLY A 13 -6.90 -3.88 -4.82
N ALA A 14 -7.47 -2.79 -5.33
CA ALA A 14 -7.93 -2.73 -6.71
C ALA A 14 -6.78 -2.87 -7.71
N ASN A 15 -5.65 -2.18 -7.45
CA ASN A 15 -4.48 -2.27 -8.33
C ASN A 15 -3.83 -3.63 -8.32
N ILE A 16 -3.78 -4.30 -7.17
CA ILE A 16 -3.25 -5.66 -7.08
C ILE A 16 -4.17 -6.64 -7.84
N ALA A 17 -5.48 -6.49 -7.69
CA ALA A 17 -6.44 -7.34 -8.41
C ALA A 17 -6.31 -7.14 -9.93
N GLU A 18 -6.16 -5.90 -10.39
CA GLU A 18 -5.96 -5.62 -11.81
C GLU A 18 -4.66 -6.22 -12.35
N ALA A 19 -3.60 -6.26 -11.53
CA ALA A 19 -2.33 -6.83 -11.94
C ALA A 19 -2.43 -8.30 -12.32
N LYS A 20 -3.36 -9.04 -11.73
CA LYS A 20 -3.60 -10.46 -12.09
C LYS A 20 -4.10 -10.63 -13.52
N PHE A 21 -4.74 -9.62 -14.06
CA PHE A 21 -5.33 -9.66 -15.40
C PHE A 21 -4.59 -8.73 -16.36
N ALA A 22 -3.36 -8.34 -16.00
CA ALA A 22 -2.55 -7.47 -16.84
C ALA A 22 -2.21 -8.16 -18.18
N GLU A 23 -2.28 -7.39 -19.25
CA GLU A 23 -2.05 -7.91 -20.61
C GLU A 23 -0.57 -8.19 -20.89
N SER A 24 0.33 -7.53 -20.17
CA SER A 24 1.76 -7.66 -20.37
C SER A 24 2.52 -7.56 -19.06
N ARG A 25 3.79 -7.95 -19.11
CA ARG A 25 4.70 -7.78 -17.95
C ARG A 25 4.84 -6.31 -17.57
N ASP A 26 4.99 -5.44 -18.55
CA ASP A 26 5.14 -4.00 -18.28
C ASP A 26 3.89 -3.43 -17.63
N ASP A 27 2.72 -3.85 -18.08
CA ASP A 27 1.45 -3.42 -17.49
C ASP A 27 1.35 -3.93 -16.04
N MET A 28 1.74 -5.18 -15.78
CA MET A 28 1.76 -5.72 -14.43
C MET A 28 2.69 -4.93 -13.51
N ILE A 29 3.89 -4.62 -13.98
CA ILE A 29 4.85 -3.81 -13.22
C ILE A 29 4.27 -2.44 -12.92
N HIS A 30 3.62 -1.82 -13.91
CA HIS A 30 2.99 -0.51 -13.74
C HIS A 30 1.91 -0.55 -12.65
N LYS A 31 1.02 -1.55 -12.71
CA LYS A 31 -0.05 -1.71 -11.72
C LYS A 31 0.51 -1.94 -10.31
N LEU A 32 1.54 -2.75 -10.20
CA LEU A 32 2.18 -3.00 -8.90
C LEU A 32 2.92 -1.77 -8.37
N ALA A 33 3.51 -0.98 -9.26
CA ALA A 33 4.16 0.27 -8.87
C ALA A 33 3.16 1.29 -8.32
N ILE A 34 1.96 1.34 -8.88
CA ILE A 34 0.88 2.18 -8.37
C ILE A 34 0.49 1.71 -6.96
N SER A 35 0.36 0.40 -6.77
CA SER A 35 0.06 -0.17 -5.45
C SER A 35 1.13 0.18 -4.42
N LEU A 36 2.39 0.14 -4.82
CA LEU A 36 3.51 0.50 -3.95
C LEU A 36 3.42 1.97 -3.53
N LYS A 37 3.11 2.85 -4.45
CA LYS A 37 2.92 4.27 -4.17
C LYS A 37 1.79 4.48 -3.17
N GLU A 38 0.64 3.81 -3.38
CA GLU A 38 -0.51 3.91 -2.48
C GLU A 38 -0.19 3.37 -1.08
N ALA A 39 0.56 2.28 -0.99
CA ALA A 39 0.98 1.74 0.29
C ALA A 39 1.88 2.71 1.06
N SER A 40 2.79 3.38 0.34
CA SER A 40 3.67 4.38 0.93
C SER A 40 2.89 5.60 1.43
N GLU A 41 1.88 6.04 0.68
CA GLU A 41 1.00 7.13 1.10
C GLU A 41 0.18 6.74 2.34
N THR A 42 -0.29 5.49 2.40
CA THR A 42 -1.02 4.98 3.54
C THR A 42 -0.17 5.05 4.81
N LYS A 43 1.09 4.66 4.70
CA LYS A 43 2.04 4.73 5.82
C LYS A 43 2.21 6.17 6.32
N TYR A 44 2.29 7.11 5.38
CA TYR A 44 2.39 8.54 5.71
C TYR A 44 1.16 9.02 6.48
N TRP A 45 -0.05 8.68 6.02
CA TRP A 45 -1.28 9.06 6.69
C TRP A 45 -1.40 8.45 8.08
N LEU A 46 -0.91 7.22 8.26
CA LEU A 46 -0.89 6.56 9.57
C LEU A 46 -0.07 7.35 10.58
N VAL A 47 1.09 7.86 10.16
CA VAL A 47 1.94 8.68 11.03
C VAL A 47 1.20 9.94 11.48
N ILE A 48 0.50 10.59 10.54
CA ILE A 48 -0.27 11.81 10.85
C ILE A 48 -1.38 11.51 11.84
N LEU A 49 -2.12 10.41 11.63
CA LEU A 49 -3.21 10.02 12.52
C LEU A 49 -2.72 9.67 13.92
N PHE A 50 -1.59 8.99 14.01
CA PHE A 50 -1.00 8.65 15.30
C PHE A 50 -0.52 9.89 16.04
N LYS A 51 0.21 10.77 15.38
CA LYS A 51 0.71 12.02 15.98
C LYS A 51 -0.42 12.96 16.37
N GLY A 52 -1.52 12.93 15.64
CA GLY A 52 -2.71 13.73 15.94
C GLY A 52 -3.58 13.14 17.04
N GLY A 53 -3.26 11.96 17.54
CA GLY A 53 -4.03 11.32 18.60
C GLY A 53 -5.31 10.66 18.14
N PHE A 54 -5.47 10.42 16.84
CA PHE A 54 -6.69 9.81 16.28
C PHE A 54 -6.70 8.29 16.37
N ILE A 55 -5.52 7.68 16.50
CA ILE A 55 -5.39 6.22 16.68
C ILE A 55 -4.40 5.96 17.81
N GLY A 56 -4.57 4.81 18.48
CA GLY A 56 -3.70 4.38 19.55
C GLY A 56 -2.40 3.77 19.05
N GLU A 57 -1.43 3.65 19.96
CA GLU A 57 -0.11 3.10 19.63
C GLU A 57 -0.20 1.67 19.10
N ARG A 58 -1.02 0.83 19.72
CA ARG A 58 -1.19 -0.57 19.27
C ARG A 58 -1.70 -0.65 17.84
N GLU A 59 -2.73 0.13 17.55
CA GLU A 59 -3.32 0.17 16.22
C GLU A 59 -2.31 0.68 15.21
N TYR A 60 -1.57 1.73 15.58
CA TYR A 60 -0.54 2.30 14.72
C TYR A 60 0.53 1.27 14.39
N ILE A 61 1.07 0.59 15.38
CA ILE A 61 2.14 -0.40 15.19
C ILE A 61 1.65 -1.55 14.31
N SER A 62 0.46 -2.07 14.58
CA SER A 62 -0.11 -3.19 13.83
C SER A 62 -0.29 -2.85 12.35
N ILE A 63 -0.92 -1.72 12.06
CA ILE A 63 -1.19 -1.31 10.68
C ILE A 63 0.11 -0.93 9.96
N ALA A 64 1.03 -0.26 10.67
CA ALA A 64 2.32 0.13 10.09
C ALA A 64 3.15 -1.11 9.70
N GLN A 65 3.13 -2.15 10.54
CA GLN A 65 3.83 -3.40 10.22
C GLN A 65 3.23 -4.06 8.98
N ASP A 66 1.90 -4.11 8.88
CA ASP A 66 1.23 -4.67 7.72
C ASP A 66 1.58 -3.90 6.45
N CYS A 67 1.61 -2.57 6.53
CA CYS A 67 2.02 -1.73 5.40
C CYS A 67 3.46 -2.00 4.99
N GLU A 68 4.37 -2.14 5.94
CA GLU A 68 5.77 -2.41 5.64
C GLU A 68 5.96 -3.77 4.97
N GLU A 69 5.25 -4.79 5.45
CA GLU A 69 5.30 -6.11 4.83
C GLU A 69 4.79 -6.07 3.39
N LEU A 70 3.70 -5.35 3.17
CA LEU A 70 3.14 -5.19 1.84
C LEU A 70 4.11 -4.45 0.92
N ILE A 71 4.74 -3.38 1.40
CA ILE A 71 5.71 -2.62 0.63
C ILE A 71 6.89 -3.51 0.23
N LYS A 72 7.42 -4.28 1.17
CA LYS A 72 8.54 -5.20 0.89
C LYS A 72 8.14 -6.26 -0.13
N LEU A 73 6.95 -6.81 0.00
CA LEU A 73 6.44 -7.80 -0.95
C LEU A 73 6.33 -7.21 -2.35
N LEU A 74 5.74 -6.03 -2.47
CA LEU A 74 5.58 -5.36 -3.76
C LEU A 74 6.93 -5.05 -4.41
N ILE A 75 7.89 -4.57 -3.64
CA ILE A 75 9.24 -4.30 -4.14
C ILE A 75 9.88 -5.60 -4.65
N SER A 76 9.76 -6.67 -3.89
CA SER A 76 10.32 -7.97 -4.24
C SER A 76 9.71 -8.51 -5.55
N VAL A 77 8.39 -8.44 -5.69
CA VAL A 77 7.71 -8.91 -6.89
C VAL A 77 8.09 -8.08 -8.11
N ILE A 78 8.12 -6.76 -7.96
CA ILE A 78 8.50 -5.86 -9.06
C ILE A 78 9.92 -6.16 -9.52
N LYS A 79 10.85 -6.38 -8.61
CA LYS A 79 12.23 -6.73 -8.95
C LYS A 79 12.32 -8.03 -9.75
N ARG A 80 11.52 -9.03 -9.37
CA ARG A 80 11.49 -10.31 -10.11
C ARG A 80 10.95 -10.16 -11.52
N LEU A 81 10.03 -9.22 -11.71
CA LEU A 81 9.42 -9.02 -13.02
C LEU A 81 10.30 -8.18 -13.96
N LYS A 82 11.21 -7.42 -13.40
CA LYS A 82 12.20 -6.67 -14.19
C LYS A 82 13.35 -7.58 -14.57
#